data_05e9da8087a3739495c0245c228c5f90
#
_entry.id   05e9da8087a3739495c0245c228c5f90
#
_cell.length_a   1.000
_cell.length_b   1.000
_cell.length_c   1.000
_cell.angle_alpha   90.00
_cell.angle_beta   90.00
_cell.angle_gamma   90.00
#
_symmetry.space_group_name_H-M   'P 1'
#
loop_
_entity.id
_entity.type
_entity.pdbx_description
1 polymer ?
#
loop_
_entity_poly.entity_id
_entity_poly.type
_entity_poly.pdbx_seq_one_letter_code
_entity_poly.pdbx_strand_id
1 'polypeptide(L)'
;MKKIIFLIATGILFSCNTKEPNTKTSLEFSKEEKIDAANIKDFFDTALTEGKSYEWLRDLTSTIGGRLSGSPEAQMAVEWGETLMKEVGLDSVWLQPVMVPHWVRGDKEVANYTVNGQQKNVPICALGFSIATPKNGVTAEVIE
;
A
#
# COMPACT_ATOMS: atom_id res chain seq x y z
N MET A 1 18.05 -43.42 -55.35
CA MET A 1 17.89 -43.06 -53.95
C MET A 1 17.15 -41.72 -53.83
N LYS A 2 15.84 -41.69 -54.18
CA LYS A 2 15.01 -40.46 -54.22
C LYS A 2 13.53 -40.85 -54.04
N LYS A 3 13.12 -41.50 -52.93
CA LYS A 3 11.70 -41.86 -52.71
C LYS A 3 11.31 -41.99 -51.26
N ILE A 4 11.95 -41.34 -50.27
CA ILE A 4 11.62 -41.49 -48.85
C ILE A 4 11.32 -40.14 -48.13
N ILE A 5 11.14 -39.04 -48.85
CA ILE A 5 10.92 -37.70 -48.19
C ILE A 5 9.49 -37.19 -48.38
N PHE A 6 8.52 -37.98 -48.79
CA PHE A 6 7.17 -37.47 -49.06
C PHE A 6 6.05 -37.99 -48.11
N LEU A 7 6.40 -38.56 -46.96
CA LEU A 7 5.42 -39.20 -46.08
C LEU A 7 5.36 -38.64 -44.63
N ILE A 8 5.88 -37.42 -44.38
CA ILE A 8 5.86 -36.80 -43.05
C ILE A 8 5.06 -35.47 -43.01
N ALA A 9 4.42 -35.09 -44.13
CA ALA A 9 3.73 -33.79 -44.20
C ALA A 9 2.19 -33.84 -44.03
N THR A 10 1.60 -34.98 -43.62
CA THR A 10 0.12 -35.11 -43.58
C THR A 10 -0.44 -35.38 -42.19
N GLY A 11 0.30 -35.13 -41.12
CA GLY A 11 -0.07 -35.51 -39.74
C GLY A 11 -0.45 -34.37 -38.76
N ILE A 12 -0.59 -33.11 -39.20
CA ILE A 12 -0.75 -31.97 -38.25
C ILE A 12 -2.00 -31.15 -38.60
N LEU A 13 -3.15 -31.74 -38.81
CA LEU A 13 -4.42 -31.01 -38.91
C LEU A 13 -5.57 -31.71 -38.13
N PHE A 14 -5.29 -32.29 -36.96
CA PHE A 14 -6.31 -32.55 -35.97
C PHE A 14 -6.14 -31.53 -34.83
N SER A 15 -6.37 -30.26 -35.13
CA SER A 15 -6.61 -29.24 -34.14
C SER A 15 -7.97 -29.52 -33.50
N CYS A 16 -7.96 -29.73 -32.20
CA CYS A 16 -9.13 -29.95 -31.36
C CYS A 16 -10.18 -28.87 -31.62
N ASN A 17 -11.26 -29.28 -32.30
CA ASN A 17 -12.50 -28.50 -32.27
C ASN A 17 -13.24 -28.86 -30.95
N THR A 18 -12.75 -28.29 -29.84
CA THR A 18 -13.52 -28.26 -28.60
C THR A 18 -14.69 -27.31 -28.83
N LYS A 19 -15.85 -27.90 -29.17
CA LYS A 19 -17.13 -27.19 -29.01
C LYS A 19 -17.21 -26.81 -27.53
N GLU A 20 -16.99 -25.53 -27.23
CA GLU A 20 -17.40 -24.99 -25.92
C GLU A 20 -18.85 -25.38 -25.71
N PRO A 21 -19.19 -25.99 -24.56
CA PRO A 21 -20.59 -26.20 -24.23
C PRO A 21 -21.19 -24.79 -24.05
N ASN A 22 -21.97 -24.36 -25.03
CA ASN A 22 -22.73 -23.12 -24.99
C ASN A 22 -23.88 -23.29 -23.99
N THR A 23 -23.51 -23.58 -22.74
CA THR A 23 -24.44 -23.57 -21.61
C THR A 23 -24.52 -22.10 -21.17
N LYS A 24 -25.31 -21.31 -21.91
CA LYS A 24 -25.93 -20.13 -21.34
C LYS A 24 -26.93 -20.65 -20.29
N THR A 25 -26.40 -21.04 -19.14
CA THR A 25 -27.19 -21.11 -17.93
C THR A 25 -27.61 -19.68 -17.65
N SER A 26 -28.80 -19.31 -18.09
CA SER A 26 -29.45 -18.09 -17.60
C SER A 26 -29.65 -18.32 -16.12
N LEU A 27 -28.76 -17.76 -15.30
CA LEU A 27 -28.98 -17.71 -13.86
C LEU A 27 -30.23 -16.85 -13.66
N GLU A 28 -31.38 -17.52 -13.51
CA GLU A 28 -32.59 -16.82 -13.10
C GLU A 28 -32.47 -16.53 -11.61
N PHE A 29 -32.08 -15.30 -11.31
CA PHE A 29 -32.03 -14.81 -9.94
C PHE A 29 -33.43 -14.81 -9.32
N SER A 30 -33.52 -15.26 -8.09
CA SER A 30 -34.71 -15.14 -7.26
C SER A 30 -35.11 -13.66 -7.08
N LYS A 31 -36.28 -13.41 -6.56
CA LYS A 31 -36.71 -12.04 -6.26
C LYS A 31 -35.83 -11.37 -5.22
N GLU A 32 -35.38 -12.11 -4.22
CA GLU A 32 -34.47 -11.63 -3.16
C GLU A 32 -33.10 -11.28 -3.73
N GLU A 33 -32.50 -12.16 -4.52
CA GLU A 33 -31.20 -11.90 -5.17
C GLU A 33 -31.24 -10.68 -6.11
N LYS A 34 -32.35 -10.41 -6.78
CA LYS A 34 -32.52 -9.20 -7.59
C LYS A 34 -32.59 -7.93 -6.73
N ILE A 35 -33.22 -7.99 -5.57
CA ILE A 35 -33.26 -6.87 -4.61
C ILE A 35 -31.86 -6.63 -4.06
N ASP A 36 -31.16 -7.68 -3.64
CA ASP A 36 -29.79 -7.57 -3.13
C ASP A 36 -28.83 -7.00 -4.18
N ALA A 37 -28.92 -7.48 -5.42
CA ALA A 37 -28.12 -6.95 -6.52
C ALA A 37 -28.40 -5.46 -6.78
N ALA A 38 -29.65 -5.01 -6.67
CA ALA A 38 -30.01 -3.62 -6.80
C ALA A 38 -29.45 -2.77 -5.66
N ASN A 39 -29.55 -3.24 -4.43
CA ASN A 39 -28.98 -2.58 -3.25
C ASN A 39 -27.46 -2.47 -3.34
N ILE A 40 -26.78 -3.56 -3.73
CA ILE A 40 -25.33 -3.57 -3.92
C ILE A 40 -24.92 -2.56 -5.00
N LYS A 41 -25.66 -2.52 -6.11
CA LYS A 41 -25.41 -1.55 -7.18
C LYS A 41 -25.54 -0.12 -6.67
N ASP A 42 -26.57 0.19 -5.90
CA ASP A 42 -26.81 1.51 -5.32
C ASP A 42 -25.67 1.93 -4.38
N PHE A 43 -25.18 1.03 -3.54
CA PHE A 43 -23.98 1.29 -2.71
C PHE A 43 -22.76 1.63 -3.56
N PHE A 44 -22.49 0.89 -4.63
CA PHE A 44 -21.38 1.16 -5.52
C PHE A 44 -21.54 2.52 -6.23
N ASP A 45 -22.72 2.79 -6.77
CA ASP A 45 -22.98 4.04 -7.48
C ASP A 45 -22.82 5.25 -6.54
N THR A 46 -23.36 5.18 -5.32
CA THR A 46 -23.20 6.20 -4.29
C THR A 46 -21.73 6.39 -3.90
N ALA A 47 -21.01 5.28 -3.64
CA ALA A 47 -19.60 5.36 -3.27
C ALA A 47 -18.73 5.99 -4.36
N LEU A 48 -19.03 5.73 -5.64
CA LEU A 48 -18.27 6.26 -6.76
C LEU A 48 -18.63 7.73 -7.10
N THR A 49 -19.87 8.17 -6.85
CA THR A 49 -20.34 9.52 -7.21
C THR A 49 -20.30 10.50 -6.04
N GLU A 50 -20.49 10.02 -4.81
CA GLU A 50 -20.60 10.85 -3.60
C GLU A 50 -19.54 10.52 -2.54
N GLY A 51 -18.62 9.58 -2.87
CA GLY A 51 -17.58 9.12 -1.95
C GLY A 51 -16.59 10.23 -1.58
N LYS A 52 -16.38 10.46 -0.29
CA LYS A 52 -15.50 11.50 0.26
C LYS A 52 -14.08 11.01 0.56
N SER A 53 -13.77 9.77 0.27
CA SER A 53 -12.48 9.14 0.63
C SER A 53 -11.27 9.90 0.12
N TYR A 54 -11.33 10.44 -1.11
CA TYR A 54 -10.25 11.24 -1.68
C TYR A 54 -10.06 12.57 -0.95
N GLU A 55 -11.14 13.25 -0.61
CA GLU A 55 -11.10 14.51 0.13
C GLU A 55 -10.54 14.31 1.53
N TRP A 56 -10.99 13.27 2.23
CA TRP A 56 -10.47 12.90 3.53
C TRP A 56 -8.99 12.53 3.49
N LEU A 57 -8.56 11.75 2.48
CA LEU A 57 -7.15 11.43 2.31
C LEU A 57 -6.32 12.69 2.02
N ARG A 58 -6.81 13.58 1.16
CA ARG A 58 -6.16 14.85 0.87
C ARG A 58 -6.02 15.71 2.12
N ASP A 59 -7.08 15.84 2.90
CA ASP A 59 -7.07 16.61 4.14
C ASP A 59 -6.06 16.02 5.14
N LEU A 60 -6.16 14.72 5.41
CA LEU A 60 -5.24 14.00 6.30
C LEU A 60 -3.77 14.15 5.89
N THR A 61 -3.46 14.11 4.59
CA THR A 61 -2.08 14.14 4.10
C THR A 61 -1.54 15.55 3.90
N SER A 62 -2.39 16.52 3.56
CA SER A 62 -1.98 17.90 3.29
C SER A 62 -2.04 18.80 4.51
N THR A 63 -2.97 18.55 5.45
CA THR A 63 -3.16 19.37 6.64
C THR A 63 -2.34 18.84 7.81
N ILE A 64 -2.36 17.52 8.05
CA ILE A 64 -1.62 16.88 9.16
C ILE A 64 -0.23 16.41 8.71
N GLY A 65 -0.12 15.80 7.53
CA GLY A 65 1.15 15.38 6.98
C GLY A 65 1.68 14.06 7.53
N GLY A 66 3.02 14.00 7.74
CA GLY A 66 3.71 12.80 8.22
C GLY A 66 3.39 12.51 9.69
N ARG A 67 2.95 11.30 9.98
CA ARG A 67 2.42 10.87 11.30
C ARG A 67 3.23 9.71 11.86
N LEU A 68 4.40 10.01 12.40
CA LEU A 68 5.16 8.99 13.11
C LEU A 68 4.46 8.61 14.41
N SER A 69 4.56 7.33 14.77
CA SER A 69 4.02 6.80 16.00
C SER A 69 4.45 7.65 17.21
N GLY A 70 3.48 8.09 18.02
CA GLY A 70 3.73 8.95 19.20
C GLY A 70 4.08 10.40 18.90
N SER A 71 4.06 10.85 17.64
CA SER A 71 4.28 12.26 17.30
C SER A 71 3.04 13.13 17.54
N PRO A 72 3.21 14.46 17.62
CA PRO A 72 2.06 15.38 17.70
C PRO A 72 1.12 15.24 16.50
N GLU A 73 1.66 15.01 15.29
CA GLU A 73 0.87 14.81 14.08
C GLU A 73 0.06 13.51 14.13
N ALA A 74 0.58 12.46 14.77
CA ALA A 74 -0.18 11.24 15.02
C ALA A 74 -1.37 11.51 15.96
N GLN A 75 -1.18 12.32 17.01
CA GLN A 75 -2.26 12.73 17.90
C GLN A 75 -3.30 13.58 17.16
N MET A 76 -2.88 14.55 16.36
CA MET A 76 -3.79 15.34 15.52
C MET A 76 -4.61 14.47 14.58
N ALA A 77 -4.02 13.42 14.01
CA ALA A 77 -4.75 12.49 13.14
C ALA A 77 -5.80 11.67 13.90
N VAL A 78 -5.54 11.31 15.16
CA VAL A 78 -6.53 10.65 16.03
C VAL A 78 -7.71 11.56 16.31
N GLU A 79 -7.48 12.81 16.67
CA GLU A 79 -8.51 13.81 16.94
C GLU A 79 -9.33 14.16 15.69
N TRP A 80 -8.64 14.28 14.55
CA TRP A 80 -9.28 14.43 13.25
C TRP A 80 -10.19 13.24 12.92
N GLY A 81 -9.71 12.01 13.12
CA GLY A 81 -10.48 10.80 12.88
C GLY A 81 -11.70 10.69 13.79
N GLU A 82 -11.57 11.02 15.08
CA GLU A 82 -12.69 11.06 16.02
C GLU A 82 -13.77 12.05 15.54
N THR A 83 -13.36 13.25 15.17
CA THR A 83 -14.27 14.28 14.67
C THR A 83 -15.00 13.82 13.41
N LEU A 84 -14.24 13.29 12.43
CA LEU A 84 -14.80 12.79 11.19
C LEU A 84 -15.83 11.66 11.41
N MET A 85 -15.52 10.71 12.28
CA MET A 85 -16.43 9.61 12.60
C MET A 85 -17.75 10.11 13.22
N LYS A 86 -17.70 11.16 14.05
CA LYS A 86 -18.89 11.80 14.60
C LYS A 86 -19.69 12.55 13.52
N GLU A 87 -19.00 13.24 12.62
CA GLU A 87 -19.64 13.99 11.52
C GLU A 87 -20.35 13.09 10.50
N VAL A 88 -19.82 11.89 10.24
CA VAL A 88 -20.49 10.92 9.36
C VAL A 88 -21.65 10.20 10.04
N GLY A 89 -21.90 10.46 11.33
CA GLY A 89 -23.08 9.99 12.04
C GLY A 89 -22.99 8.56 12.56
N LEU A 90 -21.79 8.08 12.92
CA LEU A 90 -21.66 6.78 13.58
C LEU A 90 -22.35 6.82 14.97
N ASP A 91 -23.04 5.74 15.32
CA ASP A 91 -23.82 5.63 16.57
C ASP A 91 -22.96 5.79 17.84
N SER A 92 -21.70 5.38 17.77
CA SER A 92 -20.79 5.45 18.91
C SER A 92 -19.35 5.62 18.44
N VAL A 93 -18.66 6.61 19.00
CA VAL A 93 -17.23 6.89 18.73
C VAL A 93 -16.51 7.07 20.06
N TRP A 94 -15.44 6.33 20.27
CA TRP A 94 -14.61 6.46 21.47
C TRP A 94 -13.14 6.29 21.14
N LEU A 95 -12.26 6.87 21.95
CA LEU A 95 -10.83 6.71 21.88
C LEU A 95 -10.35 5.65 22.87
N GLN A 96 -9.50 4.74 22.42
CA GLN A 96 -8.85 3.75 23.27
C GLN A 96 -7.38 4.13 23.46
N PRO A 97 -6.90 4.31 24.71
CA PRO A 97 -5.49 4.58 24.96
C PRO A 97 -4.63 3.37 24.59
N VAL A 98 -3.57 3.63 23.82
CA VAL A 98 -2.63 2.60 23.37
C VAL A 98 -1.20 3.11 23.58
N MET A 99 -0.36 2.27 24.20
CA MET A 99 1.08 2.56 24.30
C MET A 99 1.76 2.25 22.98
N VAL A 100 2.44 3.24 22.41
CA VAL A 100 3.14 3.11 21.13
C VAL A 100 4.60 3.54 21.29
N PRO A 101 5.52 2.95 20.52
CA PRO A 101 6.91 3.41 20.49
C PRO A 101 6.96 4.84 19.94
N HIS A 102 7.76 5.68 20.60
CA HIS A 102 8.02 7.06 20.15
C HIS A 102 9.49 7.18 19.77
N TRP A 103 9.75 7.41 18.51
CA TRP A 103 11.08 7.69 17.98
C TRP A 103 11.12 9.07 17.36
N VAL A 104 12.09 9.89 17.78
CA VAL A 104 12.28 11.23 17.27
C VAL A 104 13.62 11.27 16.53
N ARG A 105 13.61 11.79 15.30
CA ARG A 105 14.84 12.05 14.55
C ARG A 105 15.60 13.16 15.26
N GLY A 106 16.86 12.91 15.57
CA GLY A 106 17.76 13.90 16.13
C GLY A 106 18.31 14.88 15.08
N ASP A 107 19.48 15.42 15.36
CA ASP A 107 20.19 16.28 14.42
C ASP A 107 20.57 15.53 13.14
N LYS A 108 20.92 16.28 12.10
CA LYS A 108 21.31 15.69 10.81
C LYS A 108 22.53 14.79 10.98
N GLU A 109 22.43 13.58 10.51
CA GLU A 109 23.46 12.56 10.56
C GLU A 109 24.66 12.98 9.69
N VAL A 110 25.87 12.72 10.19
CA VAL A 110 27.12 13.01 9.50
C VAL A 110 28.00 11.78 9.48
N ALA A 111 28.48 11.40 8.30
CA ALA A 111 29.55 10.40 8.17
C ALA A 111 30.61 10.88 7.18
N ASN A 112 31.82 10.46 7.44
CA ASN A 112 32.95 10.71 6.55
C ASN A 112 33.93 9.53 6.58
N TYR A 113 34.73 9.43 5.55
CA TYR A 113 35.86 8.47 5.48
C TYR A 113 37.11 9.19 5.04
N THR A 114 38.26 8.64 5.41
CA THR A 114 39.57 9.20 5.05
C THR A 114 40.35 8.21 4.17
N VAL A 115 40.79 8.65 3.00
CA VAL A 115 41.64 7.89 2.09
C VAL A 115 42.85 8.79 1.73
N ASN A 116 44.04 8.26 1.88
CA ASN A 116 45.31 8.97 1.59
C ASN A 116 45.39 10.33 2.31
N GLY A 117 44.92 10.41 3.55
CA GLY A 117 44.90 11.63 4.35
C GLY A 117 43.83 12.65 3.98
N GLN A 118 42.98 12.35 2.98
CA GLN A 118 41.86 13.21 2.57
C GLN A 118 40.56 12.71 3.13
N GLN A 119 39.86 13.59 3.85
CA GLN A 119 38.51 13.32 4.38
C GLN A 119 37.45 13.61 3.32
N LYS A 120 36.48 12.73 3.19
CA LYS A 120 35.33 12.83 2.29
C LYS A 120 34.03 12.56 3.04
N ASN A 121 33.02 13.39 2.83
CA ASN A 121 31.70 13.19 3.40
C ASN A 121 30.92 12.12 2.64
N VAL A 122 30.12 11.35 3.37
CA VAL A 122 29.21 10.34 2.84
C VAL A 122 27.78 10.78 3.14
N PRO A 123 26.88 10.81 2.15
CA PRO A 123 25.47 11.03 2.42
C PRO A 123 24.90 9.81 3.13
N ILE A 124 24.39 10.02 4.33
CA ILE A 124 23.76 8.98 5.16
C ILE A 124 22.40 9.46 5.66
N CYS A 125 21.57 8.52 6.05
CA CYS A 125 20.29 8.76 6.69
C CYS A 125 20.02 7.67 7.73
N ALA A 126 19.72 8.06 8.95
CA ALA A 126 19.31 7.12 9.98
C ALA A 126 17.95 6.50 9.64
N LEU A 127 17.83 5.20 9.81
CA LEU A 127 16.56 4.51 9.75
C LEU A 127 15.73 4.80 11.01
N GLY A 128 14.42 4.71 10.90
CA GLY A 128 13.54 4.80 12.06
C GLY A 128 13.92 3.77 13.12
N PHE A 129 13.84 4.15 14.39
CA PHE A 129 14.27 3.35 15.55
C PHE A 129 15.79 3.11 15.68
N SER A 130 16.62 3.73 14.84
CA SER A 130 18.07 3.71 15.04
C SER A 130 18.45 4.35 16.37
N ILE A 131 19.43 3.75 17.05
CA ILE A 131 20.02 4.29 18.26
C ILE A 131 21.09 5.30 17.85
N ALA A 132 21.10 6.47 18.49
CA ALA A 132 22.12 7.47 18.25
C ALA A 132 23.52 6.96 18.64
N THR A 133 24.53 7.37 17.88
CA THR A 133 25.93 7.17 18.27
C THR A 133 26.27 7.95 19.55
N PRO A 134 27.31 7.58 20.31
CA PRO A 134 27.82 8.41 21.40
C PRO A 134 28.11 9.84 20.94
N LYS A 135 28.12 10.79 21.88
CA LYS A 135 28.28 12.21 21.59
C LYS A 135 29.54 12.53 20.76
N ASN A 136 30.58 11.72 20.89
CA ASN A 136 31.86 11.87 20.15
C ASN A 136 31.87 11.08 18.82
N GLY A 137 30.75 10.49 18.43
CA GLY A 137 30.68 9.65 17.26
C GLY A 137 31.32 8.26 17.43
N VAL A 138 31.47 7.53 16.32
CA VAL A 138 32.19 6.26 16.22
C VAL A 138 33.20 6.37 15.09
N THR A 139 34.45 5.97 15.35
CA THR A 139 35.49 5.89 14.33
C THR A 139 36.02 4.46 14.29
N ALA A 140 36.14 3.90 13.10
CA ALA A 140 36.63 2.56 12.86
C ALA A 140 37.38 2.48 11.53
N GLU A 141 38.20 1.44 11.38
CA GLU A 141 38.82 1.13 10.09
C GLU A 141 37.79 0.49 9.16
N VAL A 142 37.89 0.80 7.85
CA VAL A 142 37.10 0.15 6.82
C VAL A 142 37.84 -1.07 6.34
N ILE A 143 37.22 -2.22 6.41
CA ILE A 143 37.73 -3.50 5.90
C ILE A 143 36.90 -3.92 4.68
N GLU A 144 37.56 -4.48 3.67
CA GLU A 144 36.93 -5.11 2.53
C GLU A 144 36.48 -6.55 2.82
#